data_a66c81ec8f97fa9b6bf4d9c769a3a5df
#
_entry.id   a66c81ec8f97fa9b6bf4d9c769a3a5df
#
_cell.length_a   1.000
_cell.length_b   1.000
_cell.length_c   1.000
_cell.angle_alpha   90.00
_cell.angle_beta   90.00
_cell.angle_gamma   90.00
#
_symmetry.space_group_name_H-M   'P 1'
#
loop_
_entity.id
_entity.type
_entity.pdbx_description
1 polymer ?
#
loop_
_entity_poly.entity_id
_entity_poly.type
_entity_poly.pdbx_seq_one_letter_code
_entity_poly.pdbx_strand_id
1 'polypeptide(L)'
;GAVKPGNSFGWSAVMGRGMAYSTMTLCADPSLVYSIRSDKMLNLLEKDHEMAYIFYQRLLWVVKSRLDHRTSQFVTVLRNHPDIERLI
;
A
#
# COMPACT_ATOMS: atom_id res chain seq x y z
N GLY A 1 -1.21 -4.65 -9.71
CA GLY A 1 0.20 -4.34 -9.85
C GLY A 1 1.11 -5.35 -9.18
N ALA A 2 2.37 -5.30 -9.48
CA ALA A 2 3.38 -6.18 -8.91
C ALA A 2 4.10 -5.51 -7.74
N VAL A 3 4.41 -6.29 -6.69
CA VAL A 3 5.28 -5.85 -5.60
C VAL A 3 6.69 -6.30 -5.93
N LYS A 4 7.59 -5.34 -6.05
CA LYS A 4 8.99 -5.61 -6.36
C LYS A 4 9.80 -5.95 -5.10
N PRO A 5 10.93 -6.67 -5.23
CA PRO A 5 11.82 -6.91 -4.09
C PRO A 5 12.21 -5.61 -3.40
N GLY A 6 12.26 -5.64 -2.08
CA GLY A 6 12.54 -4.47 -1.26
C GLY A 6 11.33 -3.63 -0.90
N ASN A 7 10.17 -3.87 -1.50
CA ASN A 7 8.93 -3.17 -1.20
C ASN A 7 8.06 -3.95 -0.22
N SER A 8 7.20 -3.25 0.48
CA SER A 8 6.28 -3.81 1.45
C SER A 8 4.88 -3.96 0.89
N PHE A 9 4.10 -4.84 1.49
CA PHE A 9 2.68 -5.01 1.19
C PHE A 9 1.92 -5.46 2.45
N GLY A 10 0.60 -5.45 2.40
CA GLY A 10 -0.24 -5.84 3.52
C GLY A 10 -0.28 -4.82 4.66
N TRP A 11 0.11 -3.58 4.43
CA TRP A 11 0.16 -2.52 5.44
C TRP A 11 -1.21 -2.06 5.90
N SER A 12 -2.30 -2.44 5.23
CA SER A 12 -3.66 -2.18 5.71
C SER A 12 -3.93 -2.82 7.06
N ALA A 13 -3.21 -3.86 7.43
CA ALA A 13 -3.32 -4.51 8.74
C ALA A 13 -2.97 -3.58 9.91
N VAL A 14 -2.18 -2.53 9.70
CA VAL A 14 -1.81 -1.55 10.72
C VAL A 14 -2.60 -0.26 10.63
N MET A 15 -3.45 -0.10 9.64
CA MET A 15 -4.19 1.16 9.41
C MET A 15 -5.50 1.26 10.17
N GLY A 16 -6.03 0.14 10.67
CA GLY A 16 -7.25 0.18 11.46
C GLY A 16 -7.61 -1.20 12.00
N ARG A 17 -8.26 -1.22 13.15
CA ARG A 17 -8.69 -2.47 13.79
C ARG A 17 -9.87 -3.06 13.01
N GLY A 18 -9.79 -4.36 12.72
CA GLY A 18 -10.86 -5.08 12.05
C GLY A 18 -10.99 -4.81 10.56
N MET A 19 -10.06 -4.08 9.96
CA MET A 19 -10.05 -3.91 8.51
C MET A 19 -9.59 -5.17 7.81
N ALA A 20 -10.41 -5.66 6.88
CA ALA A 20 -10.03 -6.77 6.02
C ALA A 20 -9.09 -6.31 4.92
N TYR A 21 -8.26 -7.23 4.42
CA TYR A 21 -7.46 -6.95 3.23
C TYR A 21 -8.36 -6.79 2.02
N SER A 22 -8.13 -5.73 1.27
CA SER A 22 -8.88 -5.44 0.05
C SER A 22 -8.36 -6.20 -1.16
N THR A 23 -7.14 -6.75 -1.07
CA THR A 23 -6.48 -7.45 -2.17
C THR A 23 -5.80 -8.71 -1.70
N MET A 24 -5.59 -9.63 -2.63
CA MET A 24 -4.78 -10.83 -2.42
C MET A 24 -3.44 -10.66 -3.13
N THR A 25 -2.41 -11.26 -2.55
CA THR A 25 -1.07 -11.27 -3.12
C THR A 25 -0.66 -12.69 -3.44
N LEU A 26 -0.20 -12.92 -4.66
CA LEU A 26 0.26 -14.21 -5.14
C LEU A 26 1.73 -14.13 -5.53
N CYS A 27 2.54 -15.10 -5.04
CA CYS A 27 3.93 -15.18 -5.46
C CYS A 27 4.02 -15.72 -6.89
N ALA A 28 4.55 -14.90 -7.80
CA ALA A 28 4.80 -15.33 -9.18
C ALA A 28 6.01 -16.25 -9.27
N ASP A 29 7.03 -16.00 -8.43
CA ASP A 29 8.26 -16.78 -8.32
C ASP A 29 8.55 -17.10 -6.85
N PRO A 30 9.40 -18.10 -6.55
CA PRO A 30 9.83 -18.32 -5.17
C PRO A 30 10.41 -17.06 -4.55
N SER A 31 9.91 -16.68 -3.37
CA SER A 31 10.23 -15.41 -2.72
C SER A 31 10.52 -15.60 -1.25
N LEU A 32 11.41 -14.76 -0.71
CA LEU A 32 11.65 -14.65 0.72
C LEU A 32 10.93 -13.42 1.24
N VAL A 33 10.13 -13.60 2.29
CA VAL A 33 9.33 -12.52 2.88
C VAL A 33 9.62 -12.42 4.37
N TYR A 34 9.88 -11.20 4.86
CA TYR A 34 9.87 -10.91 6.27
C TYR A 34 8.48 -10.49 6.69
N SER A 35 7.93 -11.15 7.69
CA SER A 35 6.56 -10.94 8.13
C SER A 35 6.54 -10.45 9.58
N ILE A 36 5.74 -9.43 9.86
CA ILE A 36 5.57 -8.87 11.19
C ILE A 36 4.09 -8.91 11.54
N ARG A 37 3.75 -9.39 12.73
CA ARG A 37 2.37 -9.37 13.21
C ARG A 37 1.92 -7.94 13.49
N SER A 38 0.72 -7.60 13.02
CA SER A 38 0.18 -6.25 13.16
C SER A 38 -0.05 -5.84 14.62
N ASP A 39 -0.52 -6.77 15.48
CA ASP A 39 -0.73 -6.50 16.91
C ASP A 39 0.57 -6.14 17.63
N LYS A 40 1.65 -6.85 17.32
CA LYS A 40 2.97 -6.56 17.90
C LYS A 40 3.53 -5.24 17.37
N MET A 41 3.35 -4.95 16.09
CA MET A 41 3.78 -3.69 15.50
C MET A 41 3.03 -2.51 16.11
N LEU A 42 1.72 -2.60 16.27
CA LEU A 42 0.91 -1.55 16.89
C LEU A 42 1.29 -1.30 18.35
N ASN A 43 1.55 -2.36 19.13
CA ASN A 43 2.02 -2.21 20.50
C ASN A 43 3.35 -1.49 20.57
N LEU A 44 4.28 -1.81 19.67
CA LEU A 44 5.58 -1.16 19.62
C LEU A 44 5.44 0.32 19.27
N LEU A 45 4.58 0.66 18.32
CA LEU A 45 4.33 2.04 17.90
C LEU A 45 3.66 2.86 19.00
N GLU A 46 2.80 2.25 19.81
CA GLU A 46 2.18 2.91 20.96
C GLU A 46 3.19 3.26 22.06
N LYS A 47 4.23 2.44 22.21
CA LYS A 47 5.26 2.64 23.24
C LYS A 47 6.37 3.59 22.83
N ASP A 48 6.67 3.69 21.55
CA ASP A 48 7.75 4.51 21.03
C ASP A 48 7.16 5.53 20.02
N HIS A 49 6.88 6.73 20.52
CA HIS A 49 6.27 7.79 19.72
C HIS A 49 7.19 8.33 18.63
N GLU A 50 8.49 8.35 18.86
CA GLU A 50 9.45 8.79 17.87
C GLU A 50 9.51 7.80 16.69
N MET A 51 9.58 6.51 17.00
CA MET A 51 9.54 5.47 15.98
C MET A 51 8.20 5.48 15.24
N ALA A 52 7.08 5.68 15.95
CA ALA A 52 5.76 5.77 15.36
C ALA A 52 5.67 6.93 14.37
N TYR A 53 6.20 8.09 14.71
CA TYR A 53 6.22 9.25 13.82
C TYR A 53 6.96 8.92 12.51
N ILE A 54 8.15 8.35 12.61
CA ILE A 54 8.95 7.99 11.43
C ILE A 54 8.26 6.91 10.61
N PHE A 55 7.71 5.90 11.28
CA PHE A 55 7.01 4.80 10.61
C PHE A 55 5.80 5.30 9.81
N TYR A 56 4.92 6.08 10.45
CA TYR A 56 3.72 6.58 9.78
C TYR A 56 4.04 7.59 8.69
N GLN A 57 5.06 8.39 8.85
CA GLN A 57 5.49 9.32 7.81
C GLN A 57 5.95 8.57 6.55
N ARG A 58 6.74 7.52 6.73
CA ARG A 58 7.18 6.67 5.61
C ARG A 58 6.04 5.88 4.98
N LEU A 59 5.14 5.36 5.81
CA LEU A 59 3.97 4.65 5.35
C LEU A 59 3.06 5.56 4.50
N LEU A 60 2.84 6.78 4.98
CA LEU A 60 2.06 7.77 4.24
C LEU A 60 2.68 8.06 2.87
N TRP A 61 4.00 8.16 2.80
CA TRP A 61 4.70 8.37 1.55
C TRP A 61 4.52 7.20 0.58
N VAL A 62 4.60 5.97 1.07
CA VAL A 62 4.37 4.76 0.27
C VAL A 62 2.95 4.74 -0.28
N VAL A 63 1.97 5.02 0.56
CA VAL A 63 0.55 5.07 0.18
C VAL A 63 0.32 6.14 -0.88
N LYS A 64 0.87 7.32 -0.68
CA LYS A 64 0.77 8.43 -1.64
C LYS A 64 1.37 8.05 -2.99
N SER A 65 2.56 7.46 -2.98
CA SER A 65 3.24 7.05 -4.22
C SER A 65 2.42 6.03 -5.01
N ARG A 66 1.83 5.07 -4.32
CA ARG A 66 0.98 4.06 -4.95
C ARG A 66 -0.32 4.65 -5.49
N LEU A 67 -0.90 5.60 -4.75
CA LEU A 67 -2.11 6.30 -5.19
C LEU A 67 -1.81 7.13 -6.44
N ASP A 68 -0.72 7.89 -6.46
CA ASP A 68 -0.30 8.68 -7.61
C ASP A 68 -0.08 7.80 -8.85
N HIS A 69 0.55 6.65 -8.67
CA HIS A 69 0.76 5.70 -9.75
C HIS A 69 -0.56 5.16 -10.33
N ARG A 70 -1.49 4.76 -9.46
CA ARG A 70 -2.81 4.28 -9.88
C ARG A 70 -3.61 5.38 -10.57
N THR A 71 -3.53 6.60 -10.07
CA THR A 71 -4.20 7.75 -10.67
C THR A 71 -3.65 8.02 -12.06
N SER A 72 -2.34 7.97 -12.25
CA SER A 72 -1.71 8.13 -13.55
C SER A 72 -2.14 7.04 -14.54
N GLN A 73 -2.21 5.79 -14.10
CA GLN A 73 -2.70 4.68 -14.93
C GLN A 73 -4.15 4.90 -15.34
N PHE A 74 -4.99 5.33 -14.41
CA PHE A 74 -6.41 5.59 -14.67
C PHE A 74 -6.57 6.72 -15.68
N VAL A 75 -5.87 7.82 -15.53
CA VAL A 75 -5.89 8.95 -16.48
C VAL A 75 -5.42 8.50 -17.86
N THR A 76 -4.39 7.67 -17.94
CA THR A 76 -3.90 7.15 -19.23
C THR A 76 -4.96 6.31 -19.92
N VAL A 77 -5.67 5.44 -19.18
CA VAL A 77 -6.76 4.64 -19.72
C VAL A 77 -7.88 5.53 -20.24
N LEU A 78 -8.26 6.56 -19.49
CA LEU A 78 -9.29 7.52 -19.90
C LEU A 78 -8.90 8.25 -21.17
N ARG A 79 -7.66 8.69 -21.29
CA ARG A 79 -7.17 9.41 -22.49
C ARG A 79 -7.18 8.55 -23.74
N ASN A 80 -7.00 7.24 -23.59
CA ASN A 80 -6.96 6.30 -24.70
C ASN A 80 -8.34 5.79 -25.09
N HIS A 81 -9.41 6.21 -24.40
CA HIS A 81 -10.77 5.78 -24.66
C HIS A 81 -11.63 6.94 -25.15
N PRO A 82 -11.96 7.00 -26.47
CA PRO A 82 -12.66 8.15 -27.05
C PRO A 82 -14.04 8.41 -26.46
N ASP A 83 -14.75 7.35 -26.04
CA ASP A 83 -16.09 7.47 -25.49
C ASP A 83 -16.12 8.09 -24.11
N ILE A 84 -15.01 7.98 -23.35
CA ILE A 84 -14.90 8.55 -22.02
C ILE A 84 -14.59 10.03 -22.09
N GLU A 85 -13.86 10.49 -23.09
CA GLU A 85 -13.58 11.91 -23.30
C GLU A 85 -14.86 12.73 -23.48
N ARG A 86 -15.92 12.13 -24.01
CA ARG A 86 -17.22 12.79 -24.17
C ARG A 86 -17.96 12.94 -22.85
N LEU A 87 -17.62 12.18 -21.82
CA LEU A 87 -18.27 12.21 -20.52
C LEU A 87 -17.59 13.19 -19.55
N ILE A 88 -16.43 13.65 -19.90
CA ILE A 88 -15.65 14.59 -19.13
C ILE A 88 -15.81 16.00 -19.74
#